data_b45f115c4fa71e100c10f1861b5d2cb0
#
_entry.id   b45f115c4fa71e100c10f1861b5d2cb0
#
_cell.length_a   1.000
_cell.length_b   1.000
_cell.length_c   1.000
_cell.angle_alpha   90.00
_cell.angle_beta   90.00
_cell.angle_gamma   90.00
#
_symmetry.space_group_name_H-M   'P 1'
#
loop_
_entity.id
_entity.type
_entity.pdbx_description
1 polymer ?
#
loop_
_entity_poly.entity_id
_entity_poly.type
_entity_poly.pdbx_seq_one_letter_code
_entity_poly.pdbx_strand_id
1 'polypeptide(L)'
;MVGKNHKKILVPVLLFNFLVVSPNLFTQTNNDIVFSKKINSPIFGESKVSYCKEKTNPALLTWSEDFDKPKLSKSDWTYAKGNSFIYKGNLVPGWGNNELQYYRIGRGKLNTNQNLFIEDGLLKIQPIYHKNKYKKYQFTSARIHSKNKKSFTYPSKITFCFKVPSGIGFWPAFWLMPDKEINWPKGGEIDIMENRGRISNISSSALHFGFTPNNKATLVGEVLIPQKVKFQDHFHSITLEWLENEINFYLNDETEPYFSVNSDMESFKEFGYPFNSSYYLIINVAAGGIYDDYWVDKSAFCNDKNCSNQAYPNKKRFLIDWIEYQKLN
;
A
#
# COMPACT_ATOMS: atom_id res chain seq x y z
N MET A 1 34.88 -5.47 -73.78
CA MET A 1 34.34 -6.10 -72.50
C MET A 1 34.96 -5.36 -71.35
N VAL A 2 34.21 -4.53 -70.68
CA VAL A 2 34.72 -3.58 -69.67
C VAL A 2 34.38 -4.15 -68.26
N GLY A 3 35.47 -4.46 -67.54
CA GLY A 3 35.34 -4.92 -66.15
C GLY A 3 35.18 -3.70 -65.19
N LYS A 4 34.11 -3.63 -64.45
CA LYS A 4 33.88 -2.62 -63.38
C LYS A 4 34.54 -3.09 -62.08
N ASN A 5 35.58 -2.36 -61.67
CA ASN A 5 36.17 -2.43 -60.32
C ASN A 5 35.27 -1.71 -59.30
N HIS A 6 34.72 -2.43 -58.34
CA HIS A 6 34.10 -1.87 -57.15
C HIS A 6 35.14 -1.69 -56.04
N LYS A 7 35.56 -0.43 -55.80
CA LYS A 7 36.31 -0.07 -54.59
C LYS A 7 35.38 -0.11 -53.37
N LYS A 8 35.70 -0.99 -52.39
CA LYS A 8 35.14 -0.94 -51.08
C LYS A 8 35.74 0.21 -50.28
N ILE A 9 34.92 1.18 -49.91
CA ILE A 9 35.28 2.22 -48.97
C ILE A 9 35.13 1.67 -47.57
N LEU A 10 36.26 1.48 -46.86
CA LEU A 10 36.23 1.22 -45.41
C LEU A 10 35.97 2.55 -44.69
N VAL A 11 34.85 2.63 -44.00
CA VAL A 11 34.57 3.70 -43.04
C VAL A 11 35.13 3.26 -41.67
N PRO A 12 36.02 4.05 -41.05
CA PRO A 12 36.49 3.70 -39.73
C PRO A 12 35.36 3.90 -38.70
N VAL A 13 35.00 2.82 -38.02
CA VAL A 13 34.13 2.87 -36.83
C VAL A 13 34.93 3.51 -35.69
N LEU A 14 34.68 4.77 -35.42
CA LEU A 14 35.13 5.41 -34.18
C LEU A 14 34.33 4.82 -33.03
N LEU A 15 34.97 3.97 -32.26
CA LEU A 15 34.50 3.54 -30.94
C LEU A 15 34.55 4.74 -29.99
N PHE A 16 33.43 5.43 -29.82
CA PHE A 16 33.22 6.31 -28.69
C PHE A 16 33.06 5.46 -27.45
N ASN A 17 34.11 5.37 -26.64
CA ASN A 17 34.01 4.92 -25.26
C ASN A 17 33.13 5.93 -24.51
N PHE A 18 31.84 5.67 -24.43
CA PHE A 18 31.01 6.26 -23.39
C PHE A 18 31.45 5.69 -22.07
N LEU A 19 32.21 6.47 -21.32
CA LEU A 19 32.32 6.31 -19.89
C LEU A 19 30.89 6.50 -19.36
N VAL A 20 30.16 5.39 -19.19
CA VAL A 20 28.98 5.34 -18.38
C VAL A 20 29.47 5.55 -16.96
N VAL A 21 29.44 6.80 -16.50
CA VAL A 21 29.51 7.11 -15.07
C VAL A 21 28.26 6.46 -14.47
N SER A 22 28.42 5.28 -13.93
CA SER A 22 27.40 4.62 -13.14
C SER A 22 26.97 5.59 -12.05
N PRO A 23 25.68 5.97 -11.96
CA PRO A 23 25.21 6.63 -10.76
C PRO A 23 25.50 5.67 -9.62
N ASN A 24 26.13 6.16 -8.58
CA ASN A 24 26.51 5.41 -7.40
C ASN A 24 25.43 4.38 -7.09
N LEU A 25 25.73 3.10 -7.33
CA LEU A 25 25.05 2.00 -6.67
C LEU A 25 25.32 2.21 -5.18
N PHE A 26 24.36 2.82 -4.50
CA PHE A 26 24.23 2.59 -3.08
C PHE A 26 23.98 1.08 -2.98
N THR A 27 24.98 0.34 -2.57
CA THR A 27 24.81 -1.02 -2.09
C THR A 27 23.90 -0.88 -0.87
N GLN A 28 22.61 -0.99 -1.10
CA GLN A 28 21.63 -1.26 -0.07
C GLN A 28 22.04 -2.64 0.46
N THR A 29 22.59 -2.69 1.65
CA THR A 29 22.63 -3.92 2.42
C THR A 29 21.18 -4.21 2.77
N ASN A 30 20.49 -4.89 1.86
CA ASN A 30 19.11 -5.28 2.06
C ASN A 30 19.09 -6.45 3.04
N ASN A 31 18.87 -6.14 4.31
CA ASN A 31 18.44 -7.12 5.31
C ASN A 31 16.93 -7.38 5.17
N ASP A 32 16.46 -7.44 3.92
CA ASP A 32 15.07 -7.73 3.61
C ASP A 32 14.86 -9.24 3.63
N ILE A 33 13.98 -9.72 4.50
CA ILE A 33 13.61 -11.14 4.61
C ILE A 33 12.17 -11.27 4.16
N VAL A 34 11.93 -12.11 3.15
CA VAL A 34 10.60 -12.36 2.59
C VAL A 34 10.13 -13.75 2.98
N PHE A 35 8.96 -13.80 3.61
CA PHE A 35 8.22 -15.01 3.92
C PHE A 35 7.04 -15.11 2.96
N SER A 36 6.79 -16.27 2.37
CA SER A 36 5.65 -16.45 1.46
C SER A 36 4.83 -17.66 1.89
N LYS A 37 3.52 -17.47 2.09
CA LYS A 37 2.60 -18.54 2.43
C LYS A 37 1.45 -18.63 1.43
N LYS A 38 1.27 -19.82 0.87
CA LYS A 38 0.11 -20.11 -0.01
C LYS A 38 -1.06 -20.59 0.83
N ILE A 39 -2.18 -19.90 0.69
CA ILE A 39 -3.45 -20.27 1.33
C ILE A 39 -4.34 -20.98 0.32
N ASN A 40 -4.76 -22.20 0.65
CA ASN A 40 -5.68 -23.02 -0.12
C ASN A 40 -6.90 -23.37 0.74
N SER A 41 -7.58 -22.34 1.22
CA SER A 41 -8.75 -22.50 2.07
C SER A 41 -9.90 -23.18 1.33
N PRO A 42 -10.65 -24.11 1.97
CA PRO A 42 -11.86 -24.68 1.42
C PRO A 42 -12.91 -23.64 1.00
N ILE A 43 -12.97 -22.50 1.72
CA ILE A 43 -13.87 -21.39 1.42
C ILE A 43 -13.68 -20.85 -0.02
N PHE A 44 -12.50 -20.97 -0.60
CA PHE A 44 -12.23 -20.58 -1.99
C PHE A 44 -12.83 -21.52 -3.04
N GLY A 45 -13.42 -22.62 -2.63
CA GLY A 45 -14.25 -23.49 -3.47
C GLY A 45 -15.62 -22.88 -3.81
N GLU A 46 -16.10 -21.98 -2.98
CA GLU A 46 -17.40 -21.31 -3.12
C GLU A 46 -17.27 -20.01 -3.91
N SER A 47 -18.29 -19.71 -4.75
CA SER A 47 -18.36 -18.41 -5.42
C SER A 47 -19.00 -17.39 -4.48
N LYS A 48 -18.17 -16.53 -3.86
CA LYS A 48 -18.60 -15.49 -2.93
C LYS A 48 -18.21 -14.11 -3.43
N VAL A 49 -19.01 -13.10 -3.11
CA VAL A 49 -18.68 -11.68 -3.31
C VAL A 49 -17.61 -11.25 -2.28
N SER A 50 -17.69 -11.79 -1.07
CA SER A 50 -16.80 -11.49 0.05
C SER A 50 -16.32 -12.77 0.72
N TYR A 51 -15.03 -12.81 0.98
CA TYR A 51 -14.33 -13.80 1.81
C TYR A 51 -13.90 -13.21 3.16
N CYS A 52 -14.30 -11.96 3.45
CA CYS A 52 -13.99 -11.37 4.75
C CYS A 52 -14.52 -12.24 5.88
N LYS A 53 -13.76 -12.30 6.97
CA LYS A 53 -14.27 -12.89 8.21
C LYS A 53 -15.54 -12.15 8.67
N GLU A 54 -16.33 -12.79 9.50
CA GLU A 54 -17.46 -12.15 10.12
C GLU A 54 -17.03 -11.02 11.06
N LYS A 55 -17.86 -9.97 11.15
CA LYS A 55 -17.62 -8.87 12.08
C LYS A 55 -17.61 -9.35 13.51
N THR A 56 -16.70 -8.80 14.29
CA THR A 56 -16.62 -9.05 15.72
C THR A 56 -17.87 -8.49 16.44
N ASN A 57 -18.33 -9.17 17.49
CA ASN A 57 -19.40 -8.62 18.33
C ASN A 57 -19.05 -7.18 18.75
N PRO A 58 -19.91 -6.18 18.47
CA PRO A 58 -19.64 -4.77 18.79
C PRO A 58 -19.29 -4.52 20.26
N ALA A 59 -19.80 -5.34 21.19
CA ALA A 59 -19.49 -5.21 22.62
C ALA A 59 -18.01 -5.51 22.96
N LEU A 60 -17.28 -6.18 22.08
CA LEU A 60 -15.87 -6.50 22.22
C LEU A 60 -14.95 -5.47 21.52
N LEU A 61 -15.52 -4.59 20.72
CA LEU A 61 -14.76 -3.60 19.96
C LEU A 61 -14.42 -2.37 20.80
N THR A 62 -13.19 -1.92 20.67
CA THR A 62 -12.75 -0.61 21.18
C THR A 62 -13.14 0.51 20.23
N TRP A 63 -13.16 0.21 18.93
CA TRP A 63 -13.56 1.12 17.87
C TRP A 63 -13.85 0.37 16.56
N SER A 64 -14.79 0.91 15.77
CA SER A 64 -15.05 0.47 14.39
C SER A 64 -15.35 1.66 13.48
N GLU A 65 -15.16 1.45 12.18
CA GLU A 65 -15.58 2.34 11.11
C GLU A 65 -16.27 1.51 10.03
N ASP A 66 -17.56 1.73 9.84
CA ASP A 66 -18.44 0.98 8.93
C ASP A 66 -18.79 1.78 7.66
N PHE A 67 -18.31 3.00 7.55
CA PHE A 67 -18.59 3.92 6.42
C PHE A 67 -20.08 4.13 6.10
N ASP A 68 -20.94 3.96 7.08
CA ASP A 68 -22.40 4.17 6.96
C ASP A 68 -22.79 5.64 6.82
N LYS A 69 -21.89 6.55 7.23
CA LYS A 69 -22.10 7.99 7.16
C LYS A 69 -21.61 8.52 5.82
N PRO A 70 -22.29 9.52 5.24
CA PRO A 70 -21.91 10.05 3.91
C PRO A 70 -20.57 10.82 3.92
N LYS A 71 -19.90 10.92 5.06
CA LYS A 71 -18.62 11.61 5.23
C LYS A 71 -17.81 10.95 6.35
N LEU A 72 -16.49 10.94 6.17
CA LEU A 72 -15.57 10.56 7.23
C LEU A 72 -15.70 11.44 8.46
N SER A 73 -15.62 10.81 9.63
CA SER A 73 -15.61 11.52 10.92
C SER A 73 -14.37 12.40 11.02
N LYS A 74 -14.56 13.67 11.33
CA LYS A 74 -13.45 14.60 11.58
C LYS A 74 -12.73 14.33 12.89
N SER A 75 -13.36 13.62 13.83
CA SER A 75 -12.72 13.18 15.07
C SER A 75 -11.70 12.07 14.83
N ASP A 76 -11.90 11.27 13.77
CA ASP A 76 -11.10 10.08 13.53
C ASP A 76 -10.10 10.27 12.37
N TRP A 77 -10.44 11.08 11.35
CA TRP A 77 -9.70 11.16 10.12
C TRP A 77 -9.20 12.55 9.75
N THR A 78 -7.99 12.59 9.21
CA THR A 78 -7.37 13.75 8.56
C THR A 78 -6.94 13.35 7.14
N TYR A 79 -6.95 14.31 6.22
CA TYR A 79 -6.51 14.11 4.83
C TYR A 79 -5.08 14.61 4.63
N ALA A 80 -4.22 13.78 4.09
CA ALA A 80 -2.93 14.23 3.58
C ALA A 80 -3.12 15.01 2.26
N LYS A 81 -2.19 15.93 1.99
CA LYS A 81 -2.20 16.78 0.79
C LYS A 81 -0.81 16.90 0.20
N GLY A 82 -0.69 16.79 -1.10
CA GLY A 82 0.58 16.99 -1.78
C GLY A 82 1.20 15.71 -2.32
N ASN A 83 2.47 15.82 -2.70
CA ASN A 83 3.29 14.72 -3.18
C ASN A 83 4.63 14.67 -2.42
N SER A 84 4.67 15.15 -1.20
CA SER A 84 5.90 15.25 -0.44
C SER A 84 5.61 15.38 1.05
N PHE A 85 6.60 15.11 1.87
CA PHE A 85 6.61 15.39 3.31
C PHE A 85 7.93 16.03 3.71
N ILE A 86 8.02 16.51 4.95
CA ILE A 86 9.25 17.07 5.52
C ILE A 86 9.91 16.01 6.39
N TYR A 87 11.18 15.73 6.14
CA TYR A 87 12.01 14.86 6.95
C TYR A 87 13.28 15.61 7.37
N LYS A 88 13.49 15.80 8.67
CA LYS A 88 14.62 16.57 9.23
C LYS A 88 14.80 17.94 8.55
N GLY A 89 13.70 18.65 8.33
CA GLY A 89 13.69 19.98 7.70
C GLY A 89 13.80 19.97 6.17
N ASN A 90 14.04 18.83 5.53
CA ASN A 90 14.17 18.70 4.08
C ASN A 90 12.87 18.21 3.45
N LEU A 91 12.54 18.75 2.27
CA LEU A 91 11.41 18.29 1.47
C LEU A 91 11.78 16.97 0.77
N VAL A 92 11.00 15.91 1.06
CA VAL A 92 11.12 14.59 0.42
C VAL A 92 9.99 14.43 -0.60
N PRO A 93 10.29 14.48 -1.91
CA PRO A 93 9.27 14.33 -2.95
C PRO A 93 8.86 12.88 -3.11
N GLY A 94 7.70 12.66 -3.78
CA GLY A 94 7.18 11.30 -4.06
C GLY A 94 6.96 10.48 -2.80
N TRP A 95 6.69 11.13 -1.66
CA TRP A 95 6.50 10.49 -0.35
C TRP A 95 7.68 9.57 0.06
N GLY A 96 8.89 9.80 -0.50
CA GLY A 96 10.08 8.99 -0.28
C GLY A 96 10.17 7.73 -1.16
N ASN A 97 9.12 7.40 -1.90
CA ASN A 97 8.98 6.19 -2.68
C ASN A 97 8.88 6.43 -4.19
N ASN A 98 9.20 7.64 -4.65
CA ASN A 98 9.02 8.08 -6.05
C ASN A 98 7.57 7.94 -6.55
N GLU A 99 6.59 8.07 -5.65
CA GLU A 99 5.18 8.05 -5.98
C GLU A 99 4.79 9.24 -6.88
N LEU A 100 3.93 9.00 -7.87
CA LEU A 100 3.63 9.97 -8.93
C LEU A 100 2.43 10.88 -8.63
N GLN A 101 1.54 10.49 -7.71
CA GLN A 101 0.29 11.20 -7.44
C GLN A 101 0.50 12.42 -6.54
N TYR A 102 -0.40 13.38 -6.70
CA TYR A 102 -0.67 14.41 -5.70
C TYR A 102 -1.90 14.00 -4.89
N TYR A 103 -1.77 13.83 -3.58
CA TYR A 103 -2.91 13.55 -2.72
C TYR A 103 -3.79 14.78 -2.57
N ARG A 104 -5.11 14.59 -2.80
CA ARG A 104 -6.11 15.65 -2.71
C ARG A 104 -6.96 15.47 -1.44
N ILE A 105 -7.41 16.59 -0.90
CA ILE A 105 -8.37 16.58 0.18
C ILE A 105 -9.72 16.21 -0.41
N GLY A 106 -10.24 15.04 -0.05
CA GLY A 106 -11.64 14.67 -0.22
C GLY A 106 -12.41 14.99 1.07
N ARG A 107 -13.72 14.95 1.04
CA ARG A 107 -14.54 15.14 2.25
C ARG A 107 -15.50 13.98 2.50
N GLY A 108 -15.29 12.85 1.84
CA GLY A 108 -16.15 11.68 1.95
C GLY A 108 -17.56 11.87 1.40
N LYS A 109 -17.86 13.01 0.79
CA LYS A 109 -19.14 13.21 0.08
C LYS A 109 -19.15 12.38 -1.19
N LEU A 110 -20.29 11.80 -1.50
CA LEU A 110 -20.52 11.18 -2.80
C LEU A 110 -20.21 12.17 -3.93
N ASN A 111 -19.12 11.94 -4.61
CA ASN A 111 -18.71 12.65 -5.81
C ASN A 111 -17.67 11.83 -6.54
N THR A 112 -18.11 11.13 -7.55
CA THR A 112 -17.29 10.20 -8.36
C THR A 112 -16.16 10.88 -9.14
N ASN A 113 -16.11 12.23 -9.17
CA ASN A 113 -14.98 13.00 -9.68
C ASN A 113 -13.89 13.30 -8.62
N GLN A 114 -14.11 12.88 -7.38
CA GLN A 114 -13.13 13.02 -6.30
C GLN A 114 -12.29 11.75 -6.16
N ASN A 115 -11.12 11.90 -5.52
CA ASN A 115 -10.23 10.78 -5.25
C ASN A 115 -10.69 9.91 -4.06
N LEU A 116 -11.60 10.42 -3.22
CA LEU A 116 -12.16 9.69 -2.08
C LEU A 116 -13.63 10.08 -1.89
N PHE A 117 -14.48 9.09 -1.71
CA PHE A 117 -15.91 9.27 -1.39
C PHE A 117 -16.45 8.01 -0.71
N ILE A 118 -17.62 8.15 -0.08
CA ILE A 118 -18.37 7.03 0.52
C ILE A 118 -19.65 6.83 -0.31
N GLU A 119 -19.87 5.60 -0.72
CA GLU A 119 -21.03 5.19 -1.51
C GLU A 119 -21.34 3.71 -1.23
N ASP A 120 -22.60 3.38 -1.04
CA ASP A 120 -23.09 2.03 -0.76
C ASP A 120 -22.45 1.39 0.49
N GLY A 121 -22.21 2.17 1.56
CA GLY A 121 -21.54 1.71 2.77
C GLY A 121 -20.04 1.42 2.61
N LEU A 122 -19.43 1.86 1.51
CA LEU A 122 -18.03 1.60 1.21
C LEU A 122 -17.23 2.90 1.15
N LEU A 123 -16.07 2.94 1.78
CA LEU A 123 -15.06 3.94 1.46
C LEU A 123 -14.41 3.56 0.13
N LYS A 124 -14.41 4.49 -0.82
CA LYS A 124 -13.85 4.31 -2.15
C LYS A 124 -12.71 5.30 -2.39
N ILE A 125 -11.50 4.78 -2.65
CA ILE A 125 -10.37 5.61 -3.09
C ILE A 125 -10.10 5.29 -4.55
N GLN A 126 -10.15 6.31 -5.41
CA GLN A 126 -9.87 6.19 -6.83
C GLN A 126 -8.75 7.13 -7.26
N PRO A 127 -7.59 6.61 -7.67
CA PRO A 127 -6.60 7.40 -8.37
C PRO A 127 -7.12 7.84 -9.74
N ILE A 128 -6.81 9.10 -10.11
CA ILE A 128 -7.28 9.72 -11.35
C ILE A 128 -6.08 10.15 -12.19
N TYR A 129 -6.09 9.83 -13.47
CA TYR A 129 -5.15 10.35 -14.46
C TYR A 129 -5.68 11.66 -15.07
N HIS A 130 -4.86 12.70 -15.09
CA HIS A 130 -5.16 14.02 -15.66
C HIS A 130 -4.31 14.29 -16.91
N LYS A 131 -4.93 14.28 -18.09
CA LYS A 131 -4.25 14.60 -19.35
C LYS A 131 -3.59 15.99 -19.28
N ASN A 132 -4.31 16.99 -18.77
CA ASN A 132 -3.88 18.39 -18.66
C ASN A 132 -3.15 18.71 -17.35
N LYS A 133 -2.74 17.70 -16.61
CA LYS A 133 -2.11 17.78 -15.29
C LYS A 133 -2.93 18.57 -14.24
N TYR A 134 -3.03 18.00 -13.06
CA TYR A 134 -3.49 18.71 -11.86
C TYR A 134 -2.27 19.40 -11.23
N LYS A 135 -2.23 20.73 -11.27
CA LYS A 135 -1.00 21.48 -10.95
C LYS A 135 0.15 21.01 -11.90
N LYS A 136 1.18 20.35 -11.40
CA LYS A 136 2.26 19.75 -12.18
C LYS A 136 2.20 18.22 -12.29
N TYR A 137 1.20 17.59 -11.67
CA TYR A 137 1.09 16.13 -11.52
C TYR A 137 0.10 15.55 -12.52
N GLN A 138 0.44 14.40 -13.09
CA GLN A 138 -0.46 13.67 -13.99
C GLN A 138 -1.43 12.77 -13.24
N PHE A 139 -1.15 12.45 -11.97
CA PHE A 139 -2.00 11.60 -11.16
C PHE A 139 -2.43 12.34 -9.91
N THR A 140 -3.65 12.08 -9.47
CA THR A 140 -4.14 12.45 -8.14
C THR A 140 -4.70 11.21 -7.45
N SER A 141 -4.66 11.20 -6.13
CA SER A 141 -5.23 10.15 -5.31
C SER A 141 -5.65 10.68 -3.94
N ALA A 142 -5.98 9.81 -3.01
CA ALA A 142 -6.28 10.17 -1.64
C ALA A 142 -5.44 9.37 -0.64
N ARG A 143 -5.11 10.03 0.47
CA ARG A 143 -4.49 9.45 1.66
C ARG A 143 -5.16 10.06 2.88
N ILE A 144 -5.66 9.22 3.76
CA ILE A 144 -6.23 9.61 5.06
C ILE A 144 -5.43 8.98 6.18
N HIS A 145 -5.46 9.60 7.35
CA HIS A 145 -4.77 9.09 8.54
C HIS A 145 -5.47 9.53 9.83
N SER A 146 -5.21 8.78 10.90
CA SER A 146 -5.76 9.05 12.23
C SER A 146 -4.81 9.80 13.17
N LYS A 147 -3.66 10.29 12.68
CA LYS A 147 -2.63 10.98 13.50
C LYS A 147 -3.25 12.10 14.34
N ASN A 148 -2.95 12.14 15.63
CA ASN A 148 -3.46 13.09 16.63
C ASN A 148 -4.98 13.03 16.84
N LYS A 149 -5.62 11.90 16.47
CA LYS A 149 -7.06 11.68 16.61
C LYS A 149 -7.40 10.35 17.21
N LYS A 150 -6.86 9.27 16.65
CA LYS A 150 -7.06 7.92 17.13
C LYS A 150 -5.76 7.14 17.05
N SER A 151 -5.40 6.55 18.18
CA SER A 151 -4.23 5.72 18.34
C SER A 151 -4.62 4.26 18.51
N PHE A 152 -3.76 3.40 18.01
CA PHE A 152 -3.84 1.95 18.10
C PHE A 152 -2.62 1.45 18.87
N THR A 153 -2.79 0.45 19.71
CA THR A 153 -1.71 -0.06 20.56
C THR A 153 -1.92 -1.53 20.86
N TYR A 154 -0.85 -2.23 21.17
CA TYR A 154 -0.87 -3.63 21.66
C TYR A 154 -1.36 -3.72 23.13
N PRO A 155 -1.80 -4.88 23.65
CA PRO A 155 -2.20 -6.03 22.85
C PRO A 155 -3.54 -5.77 22.17
N SER A 156 -3.65 -6.10 20.89
CA SER A 156 -4.87 -5.81 20.13
C SER A 156 -5.01 -6.62 18.85
N LYS A 157 -6.20 -6.55 18.24
CA LYS A 157 -6.46 -6.94 16.86
C LYS A 157 -6.99 -5.76 16.07
N ILE A 158 -6.44 -5.59 14.85
CA ILE A 158 -6.96 -4.65 13.85
C ILE A 158 -7.33 -5.46 12.63
N THR A 159 -8.60 -5.45 12.26
CA THR A 159 -9.11 -6.15 11.09
C THR A 159 -9.76 -5.16 10.14
N PHE A 160 -9.60 -5.36 8.85
CA PHE A 160 -10.34 -4.60 7.86
C PHE A 160 -10.73 -5.47 6.67
N CYS A 161 -11.93 -5.21 6.13
CA CYS A 161 -12.47 -5.86 4.95
C CYS A 161 -12.31 -4.94 3.75
N PHE A 162 -11.69 -5.43 2.68
CA PHE A 162 -11.28 -4.61 1.54
C PHE A 162 -11.33 -5.36 0.22
N LYS A 163 -11.33 -4.59 -0.89
CA LYS A 163 -11.08 -5.08 -2.23
C LYS A 163 -10.14 -4.11 -2.96
N VAL A 164 -9.02 -4.62 -3.48
CA VAL A 164 -7.98 -3.79 -4.08
C VAL A 164 -8.30 -3.39 -5.53
N PRO A 165 -7.78 -2.27 -6.04
CA PRO A 165 -7.95 -1.88 -7.44
C PRO A 165 -7.13 -2.77 -8.37
N SER A 166 -7.66 -3.03 -9.57
CA SER A 166 -7.00 -3.79 -10.64
C SER A 166 -6.38 -2.88 -11.67
N GLY A 167 -5.08 -3.01 -11.93
CA GLY A 167 -4.36 -2.30 -12.99
C GLY A 167 -2.92 -1.97 -12.65
N ILE A 168 -2.11 -1.78 -13.68
CA ILE A 168 -0.68 -1.46 -13.52
C ILE A 168 -0.51 -0.05 -12.97
N GLY A 169 0.20 0.05 -11.85
CA GLY A 169 0.51 1.33 -11.18
C GLY A 169 -0.38 1.66 -10.00
N PHE A 170 -1.34 0.82 -9.61
CA PHE A 170 -2.04 0.97 -8.35
C PHE A 170 -1.27 0.32 -7.21
N TRP A 171 -1.07 1.09 -6.15
CA TRP A 171 -0.46 0.65 -4.90
C TRP A 171 -1.35 1.07 -3.72
N PRO A 172 -2.38 0.27 -3.41
CA PRO A 172 -3.18 0.44 -2.20
C PRO A 172 -2.40 -0.01 -0.99
N ALA A 173 -2.55 0.71 0.13
CA ALA A 173 -1.93 0.39 1.40
C ALA A 173 -2.84 0.72 2.58
N PHE A 174 -2.71 -0.11 3.63
CA PHE A 174 -3.32 0.01 4.93
C PHE A 174 -2.22 -0.26 5.96
N TRP A 175 -1.77 0.74 6.69
CA TRP A 175 -0.52 0.74 7.43
C TRP A 175 -0.51 1.65 8.66
N LEU A 176 0.46 1.45 9.53
CA LEU A 176 0.60 2.12 10.81
C LEU A 176 1.97 2.80 10.93
N MET A 177 1.96 4.01 11.48
CA MET A 177 3.15 4.77 11.86
C MET A 177 3.10 5.15 13.35
N PRO A 178 4.25 5.27 14.04
CA PRO A 178 4.27 5.61 15.46
C PRO A 178 3.67 7.00 15.72
N ASP A 179 2.89 7.12 16.80
CA ASP A 179 2.34 8.41 17.24
C ASP A 179 3.43 9.38 17.69
N LYS A 180 4.50 8.84 18.29
CA LYS A 180 5.67 9.64 18.67
C LYS A 180 6.41 10.11 17.43
N GLU A 181 6.86 11.36 17.43
CA GLU A 181 7.73 11.90 16.38
C GLU A 181 9.14 11.31 16.48
N ILE A 182 9.31 10.13 15.91
CA ILE A 182 10.59 9.43 15.81
C ILE A 182 10.96 9.35 14.33
N ASN A 183 12.23 9.62 14.01
CA ASN A 183 12.71 9.51 12.63
C ASN A 183 12.57 8.08 12.11
N TRP A 184 11.97 7.96 10.93
CA TRP A 184 11.87 6.69 10.22
C TRP A 184 13.27 6.11 9.90
N PRO A 185 13.49 4.79 10.02
CA PRO A 185 12.56 3.76 10.46
C PRO A 185 12.68 3.41 11.96
N LYS A 186 13.35 4.24 12.76
CA LYS A 186 13.66 3.96 14.19
C LYS A 186 12.41 3.73 15.05
N GLY A 187 11.30 4.36 14.71
CA GLY A 187 10.03 4.19 15.41
C GLY A 187 9.24 2.96 14.96
N GLY A 188 9.68 2.26 13.93
CA GLY A 188 8.94 1.18 13.29
C GLY A 188 7.86 1.69 12.31
N GLU A 189 7.50 0.83 11.36
CA GLU A 189 6.36 0.95 10.46
C GLU A 189 5.73 -0.42 10.31
N ILE A 190 4.42 -0.52 10.37
CA ILE A 190 3.67 -1.77 10.23
C ILE A 190 2.75 -1.63 9.03
N ASP A 191 3.08 -2.27 7.92
CA ASP A 191 2.24 -2.34 6.73
C ASP A 191 1.32 -3.55 6.87
N ILE A 192 0.04 -3.30 7.19
CA ILE A 192 -0.92 -4.38 7.40
C ILE A 192 -1.30 -5.00 6.07
N MET A 193 -1.43 -4.18 5.02
CA MET A 193 -1.71 -4.65 3.67
C MET A 193 -1.10 -3.72 2.64
N GLU A 194 -0.38 -4.31 1.71
CA GLU A 194 0.02 -3.68 0.47
C GLU A 194 -0.29 -4.61 -0.72
N ASN A 195 -0.64 -4.03 -1.86
CA ASN A 195 -0.90 -4.81 -3.07
C ASN A 195 -0.38 -4.08 -4.32
N ARG A 196 0.15 -4.86 -5.25
CA ARG A 196 0.47 -4.41 -6.60
C ARG A 196 -0.74 -4.62 -7.49
N GLY A 197 -1.39 -3.55 -7.92
CA GLY A 197 -2.64 -3.65 -8.69
C GLY A 197 -2.57 -4.50 -9.98
N ARG A 198 -1.38 -4.80 -10.48
CA ARG A 198 -1.16 -5.74 -11.59
C ARG A 198 -1.08 -7.21 -11.16
N ILE A 199 -0.88 -7.48 -9.86
CA ILE A 199 -0.76 -8.84 -9.32
C ILE A 199 -2.04 -9.17 -8.55
N SER A 200 -2.80 -10.11 -9.06
CA SER A 200 -4.17 -10.32 -8.60
C SER A 200 -4.30 -11.26 -7.39
N ASN A 201 -3.31 -12.09 -7.15
CA ASN A 201 -3.38 -13.19 -6.20
C ASN A 201 -2.31 -13.12 -5.10
N ILE A 202 -1.59 -12.01 -4.98
CA ILE A 202 -0.60 -11.77 -3.93
C ILE A 202 -0.93 -10.45 -3.24
N SER A 203 -0.93 -10.46 -1.92
CA SER A 203 -0.88 -9.28 -1.07
C SER A 203 0.26 -9.45 -0.08
N SER A 204 0.82 -8.35 0.42
CA SER A 204 1.90 -8.38 1.39
C SER A 204 1.60 -7.58 2.63
N SER A 205 2.22 -7.97 3.74
CA SER A 205 2.41 -7.17 4.94
C SER A 205 3.89 -6.97 5.17
N ALA A 206 4.27 -5.88 5.83
CA ALA A 206 5.68 -5.63 6.09
C ALA A 206 5.91 -4.95 7.45
N LEU A 207 7.12 -5.14 7.98
CA LEU A 207 7.63 -4.42 9.13
C LEU A 207 8.95 -3.77 8.75
N HIS A 208 9.03 -2.45 8.89
CA HIS A 208 10.25 -1.68 8.67
C HIS A 208 10.77 -1.12 9.98
N PHE A 209 12.03 -1.36 10.29
CA PHE A 209 12.65 -0.91 11.53
C PHE A 209 14.16 -0.79 11.38
N GLY A 210 14.80 -0.04 12.27
CA GLY A 210 16.25 0.14 12.25
C GLY A 210 16.69 1.54 12.67
N PHE A 211 17.91 1.92 12.35
CA PHE A 211 18.51 3.17 12.84
C PHE A 211 18.35 4.34 11.86
N THR A 212 18.50 4.04 10.56
CA THR A 212 18.41 5.03 9.47
C THR A 212 17.81 4.39 8.21
N PRO A 213 17.37 5.18 7.21
CA PRO A 213 16.87 4.62 5.93
C PRO A 213 17.85 3.66 5.23
N ASN A 214 19.17 3.87 5.41
CA ASN A 214 20.22 3.05 4.80
C ASN A 214 20.76 1.97 5.76
N ASN A 215 20.28 1.92 6.99
CA ASN A 215 20.66 0.93 7.99
C ASN A 215 19.42 0.47 8.75
N LYS A 216 18.69 -0.43 8.12
CA LYS A 216 17.40 -0.95 8.55
C LYS A 216 17.22 -2.40 8.16
N ALA A 217 16.25 -3.04 8.76
CA ALA A 217 15.70 -4.31 8.33
C ALA A 217 14.27 -4.12 7.80
N THR A 218 13.87 -4.99 6.88
CA THR A 218 12.49 -5.14 6.43
C THR A 218 12.13 -6.62 6.49
N LEU A 219 11.05 -6.95 7.18
CA LEU A 219 10.46 -8.27 7.19
C LEU A 219 9.17 -8.22 6.40
N VAL A 220 9.03 -9.02 5.36
CA VAL A 220 7.87 -9.04 4.46
C VAL A 220 7.18 -10.38 4.52
N GLY A 221 5.87 -10.38 4.73
CA GLY A 221 5.02 -11.55 4.61
C GLY A 221 4.13 -11.47 3.38
N GLU A 222 4.33 -12.35 2.40
CA GLU A 222 3.45 -12.47 1.24
C GLU A 222 2.41 -13.56 1.44
N VAL A 223 1.15 -13.23 1.21
CA VAL A 223 0.06 -14.20 1.14
C VAL A 223 -0.36 -14.44 -0.30
N LEU A 224 -0.35 -15.70 -0.72
CA LEU A 224 -0.72 -16.13 -2.06
C LEU A 224 -2.06 -16.87 -2.01
N ILE A 225 -3.03 -16.42 -2.78
CA ILE A 225 -4.36 -17.06 -2.93
C ILE A 225 -4.51 -17.66 -4.34
N PRO A 226 -5.43 -18.62 -4.56
CA PRO A 226 -5.71 -19.15 -5.89
C PRO A 226 -6.14 -18.04 -6.86
N GLN A 227 -5.68 -18.12 -8.11
CA GLN A 227 -5.98 -17.13 -9.16
C GLN A 227 -7.47 -16.89 -9.41
N LYS A 228 -8.33 -17.85 -9.07
CA LYS A 228 -9.79 -17.75 -9.23
C LYS A 228 -10.46 -16.83 -8.19
N VAL A 229 -9.79 -16.50 -7.08
CA VAL A 229 -10.32 -15.70 -5.96
C VAL A 229 -9.51 -14.41 -5.74
N LYS A 230 -9.22 -13.73 -6.79
CA LYS A 230 -8.38 -12.54 -6.85
C LYS A 230 -8.78 -11.48 -5.83
N PHE A 231 -7.79 -10.83 -5.21
CA PHE A 231 -7.97 -9.66 -4.33
C PHE A 231 -8.70 -8.48 -5.00
N GLN A 232 -8.73 -8.46 -6.33
CA GLN A 232 -9.36 -7.42 -7.14
C GLN A 232 -10.83 -7.69 -7.48
N ASP A 233 -11.25 -8.95 -7.40
CA ASP A 233 -12.61 -9.37 -7.78
C ASP A 233 -13.50 -9.62 -6.56
N HIS A 234 -12.88 -9.96 -5.40
CA HIS A 234 -13.58 -10.31 -4.16
C HIS A 234 -13.09 -9.45 -2.98
N PHE A 235 -13.96 -9.28 -1.99
CA PHE A 235 -13.55 -8.73 -0.72
C PHE A 235 -12.79 -9.78 0.09
N HIS A 236 -11.74 -9.34 0.76
CA HIS A 236 -10.92 -10.11 1.68
C HIS A 236 -10.68 -9.32 2.94
N SER A 237 -10.41 -9.99 4.05
CA SER A 237 -9.98 -9.32 5.27
C SER A 237 -8.55 -9.72 5.63
N ILE A 238 -7.81 -8.77 6.18
CA ILE A 238 -6.55 -9.03 6.88
C ILE A 238 -6.72 -8.59 8.33
N THR A 239 -6.27 -9.44 9.24
CA THR A 239 -6.21 -9.16 10.67
C THR A 239 -4.75 -9.07 11.07
N LEU A 240 -4.37 -7.93 11.64
CA LEU A 240 -3.18 -7.75 12.44
C LEU A 240 -3.53 -8.15 13.88
N GLU A 241 -2.92 -9.20 14.41
CA GLU A 241 -2.88 -9.49 15.84
C GLU A 241 -1.54 -8.97 16.37
N TRP A 242 -1.63 -7.99 17.23
CA TRP A 242 -0.48 -7.25 17.72
C TRP A 242 -0.34 -7.42 19.21
N LEU A 243 0.61 -8.27 19.60
CA LEU A 243 0.93 -8.62 20.98
C LEU A 243 2.19 -7.85 21.43
N GLU A 244 2.58 -7.98 22.68
CA GLU A 244 3.71 -7.24 23.24
C GLU A 244 5.03 -7.54 22.53
N ASN A 245 5.31 -8.80 22.22
CA ASN A 245 6.57 -9.24 21.63
C ASN A 245 6.35 -10.08 20.36
N GLU A 246 5.15 -10.03 19.80
CA GLU A 246 4.75 -10.84 18.66
C GLU A 246 3.75 -10.09 17.79
N ILE A 247 3.88 -10.24 16.49
CA ILE A 247 2.96 -9.67 15.50
C ILE A 247 2.60 -10.77 14.51
N ASN A 248 1.30 -11.01 14.34
CA ASN A 248 0.74 -12.02 13.47
C ASN A 248 -0.23 -11.41 12.45
N PHE A 249 -0.20 -11.90 11.22
CA PHE A 249 -1.10 -11.46 10.15
C PHE A 249 -1.90 -12.65 9.62
N TYR A 250 -3.22 -12.51 9.61
CA TYR A 250 -4.16 -13.55 9.18
C TYR A 250 -4.96 -13.07 7.97
N LEU A 251 -5.21 -13.98 7.03
CA LEU A 251 -6.09 -13.73 5.89
C LEU A 251 -7.48 -14.29 6.18
N ASN A 252 -8.52 -13.50 5.95
CA ASN A 252 -9.91 -13.90 6.11
C ASN A 252 -10.17 -14.52 7.49
N ASP A 253 -10.75 -15.72 7.51
CA ASP A 253 -11.06 -16.48 8.72
C ASP A 253 -10.06 -17.63 8.98
N GLU A 254 -8.85 -17.52 8.40
CA GLU A 254 -7.79 -18.51 8.64
C GLU A 254 -7.33 -18.47 10.09
N THR A 255 -7.13 -19.65 10.68
CA THR A 255 -6.69 -19.81 12.07
C THR A 255 -5.17 -19.70 12.22
N GLU A 256 -4.43 -19.92 11.13
CA GLU A 256 -2.98 -19.87 11.10
C GLU A 256 -2.51 -18.58 10.42
N PRO A 257 -1.59 -17.82 11.02
CA PRO A 257 -1.08 -16.61 10.41
C PRO A 257 -0.31 -16.95 9.11
N TYR A 258 -0.44 -16.10 8.11
CA TYR A 258 0.42 -16.21 6.93
C TYR A 258 1.78 -15.55 7.15
N PHE A 259 1.88 -14.64 8.09
CA PHE A 259 3.11 -13.98 8.49
C PHE A 259 3.11 -13.79 10.00
N SER A 260 4.19 -14.21 10.64
CA SER A 260 4.38 -14.13 12.09
C SER A 260 5.82 -13.73 12.38
N VAL A 261 6.00 -12.80 13.28
CA VAL A 261 7.30 -12.37 13.81
C VAL A 261 7.26 -12.25 15.31
N ASN A 262 8.39 -12.52 15.97
CA ASN A 262 8.56 -12.30 17.41
C ASN A 262 9.86 -11.54 17.69
N SER A 263 9.94 -10.91 18.83
CA SER A 263 11.06 -10.05 19.24
C SER A 263 12.41 -10.79 19.36
N ASP A 264 12.42 -12.13 19.36
CA ASP A 264 13.64 -12.93 19.48
C ASP A 264 14.36 -13.16 18.14
N MET A 265 13.77 -12.73 17.02
CA MET A 265 14.39 -12.83 15.70
C MET A 265 15.69 -12.03 15.64
N GLU A 266 16.70 -12.54 14.91
CA GLU A 266 18.04 -11.93 14.82
C GLU A 266 18.00 -10.47 14.35
N SER A 267 17.11 -10.13 13.40
CA SER A 267 16.95 -8.75 12.95
C SER A 267 16.51 -7.79 14.06
N PHE A 268 15.69 -8.25 15.04
CA PHE A 268 15.31 -7.42 16.18
C PHE A 268 16.40 -7.36 17.25
N LYS A 269 17.21 -8.37 17.37
CA LYS A 269 18.42 -8.31 18.24
C LYS A 269 19.42 -7.28 17.72
N GLU A 270 19.56 -7.16 16.39
CA GLU A 270 20.44 -6.19 15.76
C GLU A 270 19.90 -4.76 15.82
N PHE A 271 18.62 -4.54 15.46
CA PHE A 271 18.02 -3.22 15.24
C PHE A 271 17.09 -2.74 16.36
N GLY A 272 16.77 -3.61 17.32
CA GLY A 272 15.75 -3.38 18.33
C GLY A 272 14.34 -3.66 17.84
N TYR A 273 13.40 -3.89 18.79
CA TYR A 273 11.98 -4.13 18.54
C TYR A 273 11.17 -2.87 18.89
N PRO A 274 10.74 -2.06 17.91
CA PRO A 274 10.13 -0.76 18.18
C PRO A 274 8.60 -0.82 18.38
N PHE A 275 7.97 -1.99 18.21
CA PHE A 275 6.52 -2.11 18.06
C PHE A 275 5.75 -2.11 19.40
N ASN A 276 6.42 -1.91 20.53
CA ASN A 276 5.78 -1.78 21.83
C ASN A 276 5.45 -0.31 22.14
N SER A 277 4.66 0.33 21.27
CA SER A 277 4.20 1.71 21.44
C SER A 277 2.84 1.93 20.77
N SER A 278 2.32 3.15 20.77
CA SER A 278 1.09 3.50 20.05
C SER A 278 1.39 4.02 18.66
N TYR A 279 0.50 3.72 17.74
CA TYR A 279 0.59 4.06 16.31
C TYR A 279 -0.70 4.68 15.81
N TYR A 280 -0.63 5.46 14.75
CA TYR A 280 -1.79 5.94 14.00
C TYR A 280 -1.92 5.21 12.66
N LEU A 281 -3.15 5.08 12.19
CA LEU A 281 -3.48 4.38 10.97
C LEU A 281 -3.41 5.30 9.75
N ILE A 282 -2.96 4.75 8.63
CA ILE A 282 -2.92 5.42 7.32
C ILE A 282 -3.55 4.51 6.27
N ILE A 283 -4.34 5.11 5.37
CA ILE A 283 -4.96 4.43 4.24
C ILE A 283 -4.75 5.27 2.99
N ASN A 284 -4.24 4.68 1.92
CA ASN A 284 -4.02 5.36 0.66
C ASN A 284 -4.03 4.44 -0.55
N VAL A 285 -4.05 5.05 -1.73
CA VAL A 285 -3.62 4.40 -2.96
C VAL A 285 -2.55 5.28 -3.59
N ALA A 286 -1.32 4.81 -3.69
CA ALA A 286 -0.28 5.46 -4.46
C ALA A 286 -0.41 5.12 -5.96
N ALA A 287 0.24 5.92 -6.81
CA ALA A 287 0.34 5.68 -8.24
C ALA A 287 1.81 5.54 -8.65
N GLY A 288 2.19 4.39 -9.20
CA GLY A 288 3.58 4.07 -9.50
C GLY A 288 4.43 4.00 -8.23
N GLY A 289 5.72 4.31 -8.34
CA GLY A 289 6.66 4.27 -7.23
C GLY A 289 7.51 3.00 -7.19
N ILE A 290 8.38 2.90 -6.19
CA ILE A 290 9.40 1.84 -6.11
C ILE A 290 8.81 0.46 -5.80
N TYR A 291 7.67 0.40 -5.09
CA TYR A 291 7.07 -0.86 -4.62
C TYR A 291 6.71 -1.82 -5.76
N ASP A 292 6.31 -1.31 -6.93
CA ASP A 292 5.98 -2.09 -8.11
C ASP A 292 6.93 -1.78 -9.29
N ASP A 293 8.23 -1.64 -9.01
CA ASP A 293 9.30 -1.44 -10.00
C ASP A 293 9.00 -0.31 -10.99
N TYR A 294 8.37 0.76 -10.51
CA TYR A 294 7.97 1.94 -11.30
C TYR A 294 6.96 1.66 -12.42
N TRP A 295 6.35 0.47 -12.45
CA TRP A 295 5.32 0.15 -13.45
C TRP A 295 4.11 1.06 -13.29
N VAL A 296 3.70 1.70 -14.37
CA VAL A 296 2.47 2.50 -14.44
C VAL A 296 1.90 2.51 -15.85
N ASP A 297 0.61 2.21 -15.97
CA ASP A 297 -0.16 2.35 -17.21
C ASP A 297 -1.28 3.37 -17.01
N LYS A 298 -1.20 4.50 -17.72
CA LYS A 298 -2.20 5.58 -17.65
C LYS A 298 -3.61 5.09 -17.96
N SER A 299 -3.77 4.07 -18.81
CA SER A 299 -5.06 3.51 -19.20
C SER A 299 -5.73 2.72 -18.07
N ALA A 300 -4.95 2.31 -17.05
CA ALA A 300 -5.49 1.64 -15.87
C ALA A 300 -6.33 2.60 -15.00
N PHE A 301 -6.04 3.89 -15.06
CA PHE A 301 -6.68 4.92 -14.21
C PHE A 301 -7.93 5.49 -14.89
N CYS A 302 -8.92 5.90 -14.11
CA CYS A 302 -9.94 6.76 -14.66
C CYS A 302 -9.37 8.14 -15.01
N ASN A 303 -10.04 8.87 -15.86
CA ASN A 303 -9.65 10.23 -16.25
C ASN A 303 -10.82 11.20 -16.04
N ASP A 304 -10.56 12.48 -16.23
CA ASP A 304 -11.54 13.56 -16.00
C ASP A 304 -12.89 13.37 -16.72
N LYS A 305 -12.94 12.51 -17.75
CA LYS A 305 -14.14 12.26 -18.54
C LYS A 305 -14.95 11.05 -18.08
N ASN A 306 -14.32 10.05 -17.46
CA ASN A 306 -14.97 8.77 -17.17
C ASN A 306 -15.01 8.37 -15.69
N CYS A 307 -14.36 9.12 -14.79
CA CYS A 307 -14.38 8.79 -13.35
C CYS A 307 -15.79 8.78 -12.75
N SER A 308 -16.68 9.65 -13.27
CA SER A 308 -18.10 9.74 -12.85
C SER A 308 -19.03 8.77 -13.60
N ASN A 309 -18.51 8.06 -14.58
CA ASN A 309 -19.32 7.10 -15.32
C ASN A 309 -19.68 5.91 -14.42
N GLN A 310 -20.96 5.61 -14.26
CA GLN A 310 -21.43 4.42 -13.54
C GLN A 310 -20.88 3.11 -14.13
N ALA A 311 -20.58 3.09 -15.44
CA ALA A 311 -19.90 1.98 -16.09
C ALA A 311 -18.41 1.87 -15.72
N TYR A 312 -17.82 2.88 -15.06
CA TYR A 312 -16.44 2.77 -14.60
C TYR A 312 -16.38 1.80 -13.41
N PRO A 313 -15.76 0.64 -13.59
CA PRO A 313 -15.97 -0.46 -12.66
C PRO A 313 -15.30 -0.18 -11.31
N ASN A 314 -15.99 -0.58 -10.24
CA ASN A 314 -15.45 -0.56 -8.87
C ASN A 314 -14.10 -1.29 -8.73
N LYS A 315 -13.80 -2.24 -9.63
CA LYS A 315 -12.49 -2.93 -9.67
C LYS A 315 -11.28 -2.02 -9.96
N LYS A 316 -11.51 -0.76 -10.29
CA LYS A 316 -10.46 0.28 -10.44
C LYS A 316 -10.33 1.16 -9.20
N ARG A 317 -11.04 0.83 -8.12
CA ARG A 317 -11.07 1.58 -6.87
C ARG A 317 -10.61 0.69 -5.73
N PHE A 318 -9.93 1.26 -4.77
CA PHE A 318 -9.72 0.61 -3.49
C PHE A 318 -11.00 0.77 -2.68
N LEU A 319 -11.64 -0.33 -2.35
CA LEU A 319 -12.88 -0.39 -1.61
C LEU A 319 -12.59 -0.89 -0.21
N ILE A 320 -13.11 -0.22 0.81
CA ILE A 320 -13.04 -0.64 2.20
C ILE A 320 -14.46 -0.69 2.73
N ASP A 321 -14.86 -1.85 3.22
CA ASP A 321 -16.20 -2.11 3.75
C ASP A 321 -16.28 -1.71 5.22
N TRP A 322 -15.35 -2.21 6.03
CA TRP A 322 -15.29 -1.90 7.45
C TRP A 322 -13.88 -2.07 8.02
N ILE A 323 -13.66 -1.44 9.18
CA ILE A 323 -12.44 -1.54 9.99
C ILE A 323 -12.87 -1.80 11.42
N GLU A 324 -12.22 -2.76 12.09
CA GLU A 324 -12.43 -3.08 13.50
C GLU A 324 -11.13 -3.00 14.28
N TYR A 325 -11.20 -2.46 15.48
CA TYR A 325 -10.12 -2.43 16.45
C TYR A 325 -10.61 -2.96 17.78
N GLN A 326 -9.99 -4.02 18.26
CA GLN A 326 -10.28 -4.68 19.53
C GLN A 326 -9.02 -4.70 20.39
N LYS A 327 -9.03 -4.08 21.54
CA LYS A 327 -8.03 -4.33 22.57
C LYS A 327 -8.22 -5.72 23.16
N LEU A 328 -7.11 -6.40 23.39
CA LEU A 328 -7.07 -7.67 24.10
C LEU A 328 -6.74 -7.41 25.58
N ASN A 329 -7.24 -8.27 26.46
CA ASN A 329 -7.00 -8.18 27.91
C ASN A 329 -5.65 -8.78 28.27
#